data_1a16e4e198b231ef1b80644dff1f2ef5
#
_entry.id   1a16e4e198b231ef1b80644dff1f2ef5
#
_cell.length_a   1.000
_cell.length_b   1.000
_cell.length_c   1.000
_cell.angle_alpha   90.00
_cell.angle_beta   90.00
_cell.angle_gamma   90.00
#
_symmetry.space_group_name_H-M   'P 1'
#
loop_
_entity.id
_entity.type
_entity.pdbx_description
1 polymer ?
#
loop_
_entity_poly.entity_id
_entity_poly.type
_entity_poly.pdbx_seq_one_letter_code
_entity_poly.pdbx_strand_id
1 'polypeptide(L)'
;MPQIETIRPSCARCRDTEGFDIPISMAFQPILRAPATGMPPSLFAYEALVRGKDGAGAASVLAQVDEDNRYAFDQACRVKAIELAARLDLPATGALLSINFLPNAVYEPRNCIRATLAAAQRTGFPPESLMFEVTEQEQIQDASHLVHILNTYRQMGFRTAIDDFGAGYSGLNLLAEFQPDVVKLDMGLVRGADTDPARVIILRHTVAMCRELGITLVAEGVETAAELAVLRRLGVDIFQGYYFARPGFEHLPVPHLPS
;
A
#
# COMPACT_ATOMS: atom_id res chain seq x y z
N MET A 1 -17.92 18.50 -16.58
CA MET A 1 -18.34 17.57 -15.53
C MET A 1 -19.01 16.39 -16.23
N PRO A 2 -18.43 15.18 -16.25
CA PRO A 2 -19.11 14.01 -16.79
C PRO A 2 -20.24 13.60 -15.82
N GLN A 3 -21.42 13.40 -16.35
CA GLN A 3 -22.59 12.93 -15.62
C GLN A 3 -22.32 11.51 -15.12
N ILE A 4 -22.47 11.30 -13.83
CA ILE A 4 -22.40 9.97 -13.20
C ILE A 4 -23.69 9.24 -13.55
N GLU A 5 -23.63 8.37 -14.58
CA GLU A 5 -24.72 7.44 -14.86
C GLU A 5 -24.96 6.55 -13.64
N THR A 6 -26.19 6.52 -13.19
CA THR A 6 -26.66 5.66 -12.09
C THR A 6 -26.71 4.21 -12.58
N ILE A 7 -25.56 3.54 -12.57
CA ILE A 7 -25.49 2.11 -12.88
C ILE A 7 -26.02 1.34 -11.67
N ARG A 8 -27.12 0.61 -11.87
CA ARG A 8 -27.69 -0.27 -10.83
C ARG A 8 -26.69 -1.39 -10.54
N PRO A 9 -26.46 -1.75 -9.25
CA PRO A 9 -25.54 -2.82 -8.90
C PRO A 9 -26.04 -4.16 -9.46
N SER A 10 -25.32 -4.71 -10.43
CA SER A 10 -25.62 -6.02 -11.02
C SER A 10 -25.02 -7.20 -10.23
N CYS A 11 -24.19 -6.95 -9.25
CA CYS A 11 -23.57 -7.96 -8.41
C CYS A 11 -24.33 -8.12 -7.09
N ALA A 12 -24.89 -9.31 -6.84
CA ALA A 12 -25.61 -9.61 -5.59
C ALA A 12 -24.71 -9.42 -4.35
N ARG A 13 -23.42 -9.78 -4.45
CA ARG A 13 -22.44 -9.66 -3.36
C ARG A 13 -22.03 -8.21 -3.06
N CYS A 14 -22.15 -7.28 -4.03
CA CYS A 14 -21.92 -5.85 -3.76
C CYS A 14 -23.03 -5.19 -2.90
N ARG A 15 -24.10 -5.91 -2.58
CA ARG A 15 -25.18 -5.42 -1.71
C ARG A 15 -24.96 -5.78 -0.24
N ASP A 16 -24.11 -6.77 0.05
CA ASP A 16 -23.88 -7.31 1.39
C ASP A 16 -22.66 -6.63 2.04
N THR A 17 -22.63 -5.29 2.07
CA THR A 17 -21.66 -4.54 2.91
C THR A 17 -22.01 -4.58 4.39
N GLU A 18 -23.14 -5.19 4.76
CA GLU A 18 -23.61 -5.31 6.14
C GLU A 18 -23.01 -6.51 6.91
N GLY A 19 -22.06 -7.27 6.31
CA GLY A 19 -21.59 -8.53 6.87
C GLY A 19 -20.27 -8.51 7.63
N PHE A 20 -19.65 -7.33 7.91
CA PHE A 20 -18.41 -7.27 8.68
C PHE A 20 -18.62 -6.50 9.99
N ASP A 21 -18.98 -7.25 11.05
CA ASP A 21 -19.28 -6.68 12.38
C ASP A 21 -18.06 -6.59 13.31
N ILE A 22 -16.87 -6.98 12.81
CA ILE A 22 -15.64 -6.92 13.60
C ILE A 22 -15.17 -5.45 13.67
N PRO A 23 -15.08 -4.88 14.89
CA PRO A 23 -14.69 -3.48 15.03
C PRO A 23 -13.20 -3.30 14.72
N ILE A 24 -12.91 -2.59 13.63
CA ILE A 24 -11.56 -2.28 13.19
C ILE A 24 -11.21 -0.80 13.32
N SER A 25 -9.93 -0.53 13.38
CA SER A 25 -9.32 0.79 13.22
C SER A 25 -8.02 0.68 12.40
N MET A 26 -7.26 1.78 12.29
CA MET A 26 -6.01 1.82 11.54
C MET A 26 -4.87 2.36 12.38
N ALA A 27 -3.67 1.84 12.13
CA ALA A 27 -2.42 2.52 12.44
C ALA A 27 -1.81 3.03 11.13
N PHE A 28 -1.12 4.17 11.20
CA PHE A 28 -0.47 4.77 10.03
C PHE A 28 1.03 4.72 10.19
N GLN A 29 1.74 4.25 9.15
CA GLN A 29 3.20 4.26 9.14
C GLN A 29 3.71 5.16 8.01
N PRO A 30 4.60 6.12 8.31
CA PRO A 30 5.12 7.02 7.29
C PRO A 30 6.10 6.31 6.36
N ILE A 31 6.01 6.66 5.08
CA ILE A 31 6.97 6.34 4.01
C ILE A 31 7.63 7.65 3.62
N LEU A 32 8.95 7.70 3.67
CA LEU A 32 9.73 8.91 3.50
C LEU A 32 10.50 8.91 2.19
N ARG A 33 10.54 10.04 1.52
CA ARG A 33 11.54 10.35 0.52
C ARG A 33 12.72 11.08 1.18
N ALA A 34 13.89 10.47 1.11
CA ALA A 34 15.12 10.99 1.71
C ALA A 34 16.30 10.80 0.75
N PRO A 35 16.37 11.60 -0.34
CA PRO A 35 17.38 11.46 -1.38
C PRO A 35 18.78 11.73 -0.84
N ALA A 36 19.78 11.06 -1.40
CA ALA A 36 21.20 11.23 -1.04
C ALA A 36 21.77 12.61 -1.39
N THR A 37 21.06 13.41 -2.19
CA THR A 37 21.55 14.64 -2.85
C THR A 37 21.35 15.93 -2.05
N GLY A 38 21.23 15.85 -0.72
CA GLY A 38 21.10 17.06 0.13
C GLY A 38 19.77 17.80 0.03
N MET A 39 18.80 17.28 -0.71
CA MET A 39 17.42 17.78 -0.67
C MET A 39 16.80 17.42 0.69
N PRO A 40 15.97 18.31 1.26
CA PRO A 40 15.30 17.98 2.51
C PRO A 40 14.39 16.77 2.33
N PRO A 41 14.31 15.91 3.34
CA PRO A 41 13.37 14.79 3.33
C PRO A 41 11.93 15.29 3.28
N SER A 42 11.08 14.48 2.65
CA SER A 42 9.65 14.76 2.55
C SER A 42 8.84 13.48 2.81
N LEU A 43 7.59 13.65 3.19
CA LEU A 43 6.64 12.55 3.23
C LEU A 43 6.31 12.12 1.80
N PHE A 44 6.35 10.80 1.55
CA PHE A 44 5.89 10.21 0.30
C PHE A 44 4.47 9.67 0.46
N ALA A 45 4.24 8.87 1.53
CA ALA A 45 2.95 8.28 1.83
C ALA A 45 2.81 7.98 3.33
N TYR A 46 1.59 7.67 3.74
CA TYR A 46 1.31 6.90 4.96
C TYR A 46 0.62 5.60 4.58
N GLU A 47 1.14 4.49 5.03
CA GLU A 47 0.49 3.19 4.88
C GLU A 47 -0.53 2.98 6.00
N ALA A 48 -1.78 2.64 5.62
CA ALA A 48 -2.85 2.30 6.55
C ALA A 48 -2.82 0.81 6.88
N LEU A 49 -2.49 0.51 8.12
CA LEU A 49 -2.35 -0.84 8.65
C LEU A 49 -3.53 -1.18 9.56
N VAL A 50 -4.33 -2.18 9.21
CA VAL A 50 -5.49 -2.59 9.99
C VAL A 50 -5.11 -2.96 11.43
N ARG A 51 -5.96 -2.57 12.37
CA ARG A 51 -5.88 -2.90 13.79
C ARG A 51 -7.27 -3.23 14.31
N GLY A 52 -7.36 -4.00 15.39
CA GLY A 52 -8.60 -4.03 16.17
C GLY A 52 -8.92 -2.65 16.73
N LYS A 53 -10.17 -2.37 17.02
CA LYS A 53 -10.59 -1.09 17.64
C LYS A 53 -9.96 -0.88 19.04
N ASP A 54 -9.58 -1.96 19.68
CA ASP A 54 -8.85 -2.00 20.95
C ASP A 54 -7.33 -1.84 20.78
N GLY A 55 -6.84 -1.66 19.56
CA GLY A 55 -5.42 -1.60 19.21
C GLY A 55 -4.76 -2.96 18.94
N ALA A 56 -5.51 -4.05 18.95
CA ALA A 56 -4.98 -5.37 18.63
C ALA A 56 -4.32 -5.40 17.24
N GLY A 57 -3.24 -6.18 17.09
CA GLY A 57 -2.44 -6.27 15.88
C GLY A 57 -3.21 -6.83 14.68
N ALA A 58 -2.72 -6.54 13.46
CA ALA A 58 -3.34 -7.00 12.21
C ALA A 58 -3.60 -8.51 12.20
N ALA A 59 -2.68 -9.33 12.71
CA ALA A 59 -2.82 -10.79 12.72
C ALA A 59 -4.09 -11.26 13.46
N SER A 60 -4.47 -10.60 14.56
CA SER A 60 -5.69 -10.96 15.30
C SER A 60 -6.98 -10.58 14.58
N VAL A 61 -6.94 -9.55 13.74
CA VAL A 61 -8.07 -9.17 12.88
C VAL A 61 -8.16 -10.12 11.70
N LEU A 62 -7.05 -10.36 11.00
CA LEU A 62 -6.98 -11.23 9.83
C LEU A 62 -7.36 -12.68 10.14
N ALA A 63 -7.08 -13.16 11.35
CA ALA A 63 -7.52 -14.50 11.80
C ALA A 63 -9.06 -14.68 11.84
N GLN A 64 -9.82 -13.60 11.76
CA GLN A 64 -11.29 -13.60 11.76
C GLN A 64 -11.87 -13.41 10.35
N VAL A 65 -10.99 -13.27 9.33
CA VAL A 65 -11.39 -13.08 7.93
C VAL A 65 -11.38 -14.43 7.22
N ASP A 66 -12.50 -14.78 6.62
CA ASP A 66 -12.72 -16.00 5.84
C ASP A 66 -13.27 -15.66 4.44
N GLU A 67 -13.66 -16.69 3.69
CA GLU A 67 -14.20 -16.50 2.34
C GLU A 67 -15.55 -15.76 2.33
N ASP A 68 -16.35 -15.90 3.38
CA ASP A 68 -17.68 -15.31 3.45
C ASP A 68 -17.65 -13.82 3.77
N ASN A 69 -16.70 -13.38 4.61
CA ASN A 69 -16.61 -11.99 5.05
C ASN A 69 -15.48 -11.17 4.39
N ARG A 70 -14.61 -11.80 3.60
CA ARG A 70 -13.43 -11.17 2.97
C ARG A 70 -13.76 -9.90 2.17
N TYR A 71 -14.83 -9.92 1.40
CA TYR A 71 -15.27 -8.77 0.63
C TYR A 71 -15.66 -7.59 1.54
N ALA A 72 -16.48 -7.85 2.54
CA ALA A 72 -16.93 -6.82 3.48
C ALA A 72 -15.76 -6.27 4.31
N PHE A 73 -14.83 -7.14 4.70
CA PHE A 73 -13.57 -6.75 5.36
C PHE A 73 -12.74 -5.79 4.51
N ASP A 74 -12.47 -6.14 3.25
CA ASP A 74 -11.68 -5.32 2.32
C ASP A 74 -12.31 -3.93 2.15
N GLN A 75 -13.63 -3.87 1.96
CA GLN A 75 -14.36 -2.61 1.86
C GLN A 75 -14.32 -1.80 3.17
N ALA A 76 -14.50 -2.44 4.32
CA ALA A 76 -14.45 -1.80 5.63
C ALA A 76 -13.07 -1.19 5.91
N CYS A 77 -11.98 -1.91 5.55
CA CYS A 77 -10.61 -1.40 5.69
C CYS A 77 -10.38 -0.14 4.86
N ARG A 78 -10.76 -0.14 3.57
CA ARG A 78 -10.60 1.01 2.67
C ARG A 78 -11.37 2.23 3.17
N VAL A 79 -12.64 2.05 3.53
CA VAL A 79 -13.49 3.13 4.06
C VAL A 79 -12.89 3.68 5.36
N LYS A 80 -12.51 2.81 6.30
CA LYS A 80 -11.93 3.20 7.58
C LYS A 80 -10.62 3.96 7.42
N ALA A 81 -9.73 3.50 6.53
CA ALA A 81 -8.46 4.16 6.24
C ALA A 81 -8.69 5.61 5.75
N ILE A 82 -9.61 5.82 4.80
CA ILE A 82 -9.92 7.14 4.25
C ILE A 82 -10.54 8.05 5.32
N GLU A 83 -11.53 7.55 6.08
CA GLU A 83 -12.18 8.34 7.13
C GLU A 83 -11.21 8.80 8.21
N LEU A 84 -10.31 7.92 8.65
CA LEU A 84 -9.29 8.26 9.64
C LEU A 84 -8.23 9.20 9.07
N ALA A 85 -7.74 8.93 7.86
CA ALA A 85 -6.74 9.78 7.21
C ALA A 85 -7.28 11.22 6.99
N ALA A 86 -8.53 11.36 6.57
CA ALA A 86 -9.18 12.66 6.42
C ALA A 86 -9.33 13.38 7.79
N ARG A 87 -9.77 12.65 8.83
CA ARG A 87 -9.91 13.21 10.19
C ARG A 87 -8.57 13.68 10.77
N LEU A 88 -7.47 13.01 10.39
CA LEU A 88 -6.10 13.33 10.81
C LEU A 88 -5.42 14.37 9.90
N ASP A 89 -6.17 14.95 8.95
CA ASP A 89 -5.68 15.95 8.00
C ASP A 89 -4.47 15.49 7.16
N LEU A 90 -4.43 14.18 6.82
CA LEU A 90 -3.36 13.65 5.96
C LEU A 90 -3.23 14.42 4.64
N PRO A 91 -4.32 14.84 3.96
CA PRO A 91 -4.21 15.60 2.71
C PRO A 91 -3.37 16.88 2.84
N ALA A 92 -3.39 17.57 3.97
CA ALA A 92 -2.58 18.77 4.21
C ALA A 92 -1.07 18.48 4.20
N THR A 93 -0.65 17.23 4.42
CA THR A 93 0.76 16.83 4.36
C THR A 93 1.28 16.69 2.92
N GLY A 94 0.41 16.61 1.93
CA GLY A 94 0.74 16.30 0.54
C GLY A 94 1.17 14.86 0.29
N ALA A 95 1.13 13.98 1.30
CA ALA A 95 1.47 12.58 1.19
C ALA A 95 0.33 11.76 0.59
N LEU A 96 0.66 10.60 -0.01
CA LEU A 96 -0.32 9.62 -0.43
C LEU A 96 -0.85 8.84 0.79
N LEU A 97 -2.07 8.32 0.66
CA LEU A 97 -2.59 7.27 1.54
C LEU A 97 -2.46 5.93 0.84
N SER A 98 -1.63 5.05 1.38
CA SER A 98 -1.48 3.69 0.88
C SER A 98 -2.40 2.74 1.62
N ILE A 99 -3.15 1.92 0.85
CA ILE A 99 -4.17 1.01 1.35
C ILE A 99 -3.97 -0.36 0.71
N ASN A 100 -3.76 -1.36 1.55
CA ASN A 100 -3.76 -2.76 1.11
C ASN A 100 -5.15 -3.19 0.65
N PHE A 101 -5.23 -3.97 -0.42
CA PHE A 101 -6.47 -4.57 -0.87
C PHE A 101 -6.28 -6.06 -1.19
N LEU A 102 -7.38 -6.81 -1.12
CA LEU A 102 -7.43 -8.23 -1.42
C LEU A 102 -7.94 -8.44 -2.86
N PRO A 103 -7.09 -8.82 -3.83
CA PRO A 103 -7.51 -9.00 -5.23
C PRO A 103 -8.65 -10.00 -5.38
N ASN A 104 -8.62 -11.08 -4.60
CA ASN A 104 -9.65 -12.12 -4.62
C ASN A 104 -11.00 -11.66 -4.02
N ALA A 105 -11.05 -10.49 -3.37
CA ALA A 105 -12.28 -9.83 -2.94
C ALA A 105 -12.86 -8.88 -4.00
N VAL A 106 -12.13 -8.56 -5.07
CA VAL A 106 -12.54 -7.62 -6.13
C VAL A 106 -13.10 -8.42 -7.31
N TYR A 107 -14.41 -8.48 -7.45
CA TYR A 107 -15.08 -9.19 -8.54
C TYR A 107 -15.21 -8.34 -9.81
N GLU A 108 -15.61 -7.08 -9.65
CA GLU A 108 -15.73 -6.08 -10.71
C GLU A 108 -15.15 -4.76 -10.20
N PRO A 109 -13.94 -4.35 -10.67
CA PRO A 109 -13.20 -3.24 -10.07
C PRO A 109 -13.99 -1.94 -10.01
N ARG A 110 -14.73 -1.60 -11.08
CA ARG A 110 -15.53 -0.36 -11.15
C ARG A 110 -16.68 -0.32 -10.15
N ASN A 111 -17.22 -1.49 -9.79
CA ASN A 111 -18.29 -1.59 -8.81
C ASN A 111 -17.74 -1.66 -7.38
N CYS A 112 -16.70 -2.48 -7.16
CA CYS A 112 -16.10 -2.67 -5.86
C CYS A 112 -15.44 -1.40 -5.29
N ILE A 113 -14.97 -0.48 -6.16
CA ILE A 113 -14.35 0.79 -5.70
C ILE A 113 -15.38 1.84 -5.25
N ARG A 114 -16.68 1.64 -5.46
CA ARG A 114 -17.71 2.67 -5.19
C ARG A 114 -17.79 3.09 -3.73
N ALA A 115 -17.66 2.16 -2.78
CA ALA A 115 -17.68 2.47 -1.36
C ALA A 115 -16.46 3.36 -0.98
N THR A 116 -15.30 3.08 -1.56
CA THR A 116 -14.08 3.88 -1.41
C THR A 116 -14.28 5.31 -1.95
N LEU A 117 -14.81 5.45 -3.17
CA LEU A 117 -15.10 6.76 -3.76
C LEU A 117 -16.15 7.54 -2.96
N ALA A 118 -17.19 6.87 -2.46
CA ALA A 118 -18.20 7.49 -1.60
C ALA A 118 -17.59 7.96 -0.27
N ALA A 119 -16.67 7.21 0.33
CA ALA A 119 -15.95 7.63 1.52
C ALA A 119 -15.06 8.86 1.24
N ALA A 120 -14.31 8.85 0.14
CA ALA A 120 -13.47 9.97 -0.29
C ALA A 120 -14.32 11.24 -0.53
N GLN A 121 -15.44 11.12 -1.22
CA GLN A 121 -16.36 12.23 -1.46
C GLN A 121 -16.95 12.78 -0.16
N ARG A 122 -17.41 11.91 0.75
CA ARG A 122 -18.02 12.29 2.03
C ARG A 122 -17.05 13.02 2.95
N THR A 123 -15.77 12.63 2.91
CA THR A 123 -14.72 13.18 3.77
C THR A 123 -13.94 14.32 3.12
N GLY A 124 -14.13 14.57 1.83
CA GLY A 124 -13.32 15.52 1.06
C GLY A 124 -11.90 15.03 0.80
N PHE A 125 -11.62 13.72 0.96
CA PHE A 125 -10.30 13.15 0.67
C PHE A 125 -10.05 13.10 -0.84
N PRO A 126 -8.89 13.63 -1.34
CA PRO A 126 -8.61 13.65 -2.77
C PRO A 126 -8.32 12.24 -3.31
N PRO A 127 -9.13 11.71 -4.26
CA PRO A 127 -8.95 10.35 -4.78
C PRO A 127 -7.58 10.11 -5.43
N GLU A 128 -6.98 11.13 -6.03
CA GLU A 128 -5.65 11.08 -6.65
C GLU A 128 -4.52 10.88 -5.63
N SER A 129 -4.79 11.08 -4.34
CA SER A 129 -3.86 10.79 -3.25
C SER A 129 -3.98 9.35 -2.73
N LEU A 130 -4.85 8.52 -3.33
CA LEU A 130 -4.96 7.11 -2.98
C LEU A 130 -3.97 6.25 -3.77
N MET A 131 -3.30 5.34 -3.06
CA MET A 131 -2.47 4.29 -3.62
C MET A 131 -2.98 2.94 -3.11
N PHE A 132 -3.19 1.99 -4.02
CA PHE A 132 -3.64 0.65 -3.68
C PHE A 132 -2.51 -0.34 -3.81
N GLU A 133 -2.28 -1.12 -2.74
CA GLU A 133 -1.20 -2.10 -2.65
C GLU A 133 -1.75 -3.52 -2.68
N VAL A 134 -1.07 -4.39 -3.43
CA VAL A 134 -1.29 -5.83 -3.43
C VAL A 134 0.00 -6.53 -3.05
N THR A 135 -0.08 -7.49 -2.11
CA THR A 135 1.10 -8.25 -1.69
C THR A 135 1.44 -9.33 -2.71
N GLU A 136 2.74 -9.55 -2.94
CA GLU A 136 3.22 -10.65 -3.80
C GLU A 136 2.81 -12.03 -3.27
N GLN A 137 2.64 -12.16 -1.96
CA GLN A 137 2.28 -13.41 -1.29
C GLN A 137 0.79 -13.78 -1.43
N GLU A 138 -0.06 -12.84 -1.85
CA GLU A 138 -1.47 -13.15 -2.10
C GLU A 138 -1.55 -14.27 -3.16
N GLN A 139 -2.23 -15.37 -2.83
CA GLN A 139 -2.50 -16.43 -3.80
C GLN A 139 -3.46 -15.92 -4.86
N ILE A 140 -2.91 -15.32 -5.91
CA ILE A 140 -3.68 -14.81 -7.04
C ILE A 140 -4.21 -15.99 -7.83
N GLN A 141 -5.53 -16.21 -7.76
CA GLN A 141 -6.19 -17.30 -8.49
C GLN A 141 -6.19 -17.06 -10.01
N ASP A 142 -6.21 -15.79 -10.42
CA ASP A 142 -6.21 -15.35 -11.81
C ASP A 142 -5.34 -14.09 -11.99
N ALA A 143 -4.14 -14.27 -12.54
CA ALA A 143 -3.22 -13.16 -12.80
C ALA A 143 -3.81 -12.13 -13.79
N SER A 144 -4.59 -12.58 -14.78
CA SER A 144 -5.21 -11.68 -15.76
C SER A 144 -6.27 -10.81 -15.10
N HIS A 145 -7.00 -11.33 -14.12
CA HIS A 145 -7.95 -10.59 -13.32
C HIS A 145 -7.26 -9.51 -12.46
N LEU A 146 -6.14 -9.83 -11.80
CA LEU A 146 -5.35 -8.84 -11.07
C LEU A 146 -4.88 -7.72 -11.99
N VAL A 147 -4.32 -8.04 -13.16
CA VAL A 147 -3.88 -7.04 -14.15
C VAL A 147 -5.07 -6.16 -14.60
N HIS A 148 -6.25 -6.75 -14.77
CA HIS A 148 -7.47 -5.99 -15.07
C HIS A 148 -7.85 -5.02 -13.96
N ILE A 149 -7.80 -5.46 -12.68
CA ILE A 149 -8.06 -4.59 -11.52
C ILE A 149 -7.10 -3.41 -11.51
N LEU A 150 -5.80 -3.67 -11.57
CA LEU A 150 -4.75 -2.66 -11.48
C LEU A 150 -4.83 -1.65 -12.63
N ASN A 151 -5.06 -2.12 -13.87
CA ASN A 151 -5.30 -1.24 -15.02
C ASN A 151 -6.54 -0.37 -14.85
N THR A 152 -7.63 -0.93 -14.32
CA THR A 152 -8.86 -0.16 -14.05
C THR A 152 -8.61 0.93 -13.00
N TYR A 153 -7.91 0.60 -11.91
CA TYR A 153 -7.58 1.57 -10.85
C TYR A 153 -6.68 2.69 -11.39
N ARG A 154 -5.68 2.36 -12.20
CA ARG A 154 -4.84 3.37 -12.87
C ARG A 154 -5.64 4.28 -13.81
N GLN A 155 -6.57 3.74 -14.62
CA GLN A 155 -7.45 4.54 -15.48
C GLN A 155 -8.37 5.48 -14.69
N MET A 156 -8.68 5.15 -13.43
CA MET A 156 -9.45 5.99 -12.52
C MET A 156 -8.60 7.04 -11.79
N GLY A 157 -7.29 7.07 -12.05
CA GLY A 157 -6.36 8.06 -11.47
C GLY A 157 -5.72 7.64 -10.15
N PHE A 158 -5.95 6.42 -9.67
CA PHE A 158 -5.28 5.88 -8.50
C PHE A 158 -3.86 5.43 -8.81
N ARG A 159 -2.99 5.48 -7.82
CA ARG A 159 -1.69 4.83 -7.90
C ARG A 159 -1.79 3.36 -7.50
N THR A 160 -0.91 2.56 -8.06
CA THR A 160 -0.84 1.12 -7.80
C THR A 160 0.52 0.73 -7.26
N ALA A 161 0.56 -0.20 -6.31
CA ALA A 161 1.80 -0.71 -5.76
C ALA A 161 1.78 -2.25 -5.65
N ILE A 162 2.95 -2.86 -5.82
CA ILE A 162 3.22 -4.25 -5.44
C ILE A 162 4.00 -4.21 -4.13
N ASP A 163 3.47 -4.89 -3.13
CA ASP A 163 4.04 -4.98 -1.79
C ASP A 163 4.76 -6.30 -1.55
N ASP A 164 5.65 -6.35 -0.55
CA ASP A 164 6.47 -7.51 -0.18
C ASP A 164 7.27 -8.11 -1.37
N PHE A 165 7.70 -7.27 -2.32
CA PHE A 165 8.42 -7.75 -3.51
C PHE A 165 9.72 -8.46 -3.16
N GLY A 166 9.82 -9.72 -3.57
CA GLY A 166 10.94 -10.60 -3.29
C GLY A 166 10.70 -11.57 -2.13
N ALA A 167 9.55 -11.53 -1.47
CA ALA A 167 9.15 -12.52 -0.47
C ALA A 167 8.39 -13.72 -1.06
N GLY A 168 7.83 -13.56 -2.26
CA GLY A 168 7.01 -14.56 -2.94
C GLY A 168 7.68 -15.15 -4.20
N TYR A 169 6.85 -15.78 -5.04
CA TYR A 169 7.31 -16.49 -6.24
C TYR A 169 6.87 -15.83 -7.56
N SER A 170 6.00 -14.82 -7.51
CA SER A 170 5.28 -14.33 -8.69
C SER A 170 5.67 -12.92 -9.14
N GLY A 171 6.43 -12.18 -8.35
CA GLY A 171 6.68 -10.74 -8.55
C GLY A 171 7.29 -10.39 -9.89
N LEU A 172 8.30 -11.11 -10.36
CA LEU A 172 8.91 -10.85 -11.67
C LEU A 172 7.95 -11.14 -12.82
N ASN A 173 7.12 -12.18 -12.71
CA ASN A 173 6.12 -12.48 -13.74
C ASN A 173 5.04 -11.41 -13.76
N LEU A 174 4.59 -10.95 -12.59
CA LEU A 174 3.62 -9.86 -12.50
C LEU A 174 4.19 -8.56 -13.08
N LEU A 175 5.47 -8.23 -12.81
CA LEU A 175 6.11 -7.06 -13.40
C LEU A 175 6.24 -7.15 -14.94
N ALA A 176 6.39 -8.36 -15.50
CA ALA A 176 6.41 -8.53 -16.95
C ALA A 176 5.05 -8.23 -17.60
N GLU A 177 3.94 -8.53 -16.90
CA GLU A 177 2.58 -8.32 -17.39
C GLU A 177 2.03 -6.93 -17.04
N PHE A 178 2.43 -6.38 -15.90
CA PHE A 178 1.96 -5.10 -15.39
C PHE A 178 3.07 -4.36 -14.64
N GLN A 179 3.34 -3.11 -15.05
CA GLN A 179 4.28 -2.23 -14.35
C GLN A 179 3.48 -1.29 -13.43
N PRO A 180 3.54 -1.48 -12.09
CA PRO A 180 2.88 -0.61 -11.12
C PRO A 180 3.60 0.75 -11.03
N ASP A 181 2.97 1.73 -10.37
CA ASP A 181 3.62 3.00 -10.08
C ASP A 181 4.73 2.84 -9.02
N VAL A 182 4.53 1.89 -8.09
CA VAL A 182 5.43 1.66 -6.95
C VAL A 182 5.69 0.16 -6.76
N VAL A 183 6.91 -0.19 -6.41
CA VAL A 183 7.31 -1.50 -5.87
C VAL A 183 7.90 -1.27 -4.48
N LYS A 184 7.43 -2.03 -3.48
CA LYS A 184 7.94 -2.03 -2.12
C LYS A 184 8.78 -3.29 -1.90
N LEU A 185 10.07 -3.11 -1.64
CA LEU A 185 10.99 -4.23 -1.37
C LEU A 185 10.69 -4.82 0.00
N ASP A 186 10.51 -6.13 0.04
CA ASP A 186 10.31 -6.87 1.29
C ASP A 186 11.48 -6.68 2.25
N MET A 187 11.14 -6.55 3.54
CA MET A 187 12.13 -6.40 4.61
C MET A 187 13.15 -7.53 4.66
N GLY A 188 12.80 -8.74 4.21
CA GLY A 188 13.70 -9.88 4.15
C GLY A 188 14.85 -9.68 3.18
N LEU A 189 14.72 -8.85 2.14
CA LEU A 189 15.82 -8.44 1.27
C LEU A 189 16.63 -7.28 1.85
N VAL A 190 15.99 -6.39 2.59
CA VAL A 190 16.59 -5.17 3.15
C VAL A 190 17.42 -5.46 4.40
N ARG A 191 16.90 -6.27 5.31
CA ARG A 191 17.58 -6.61 6.57
C ARG A 191 18.88 -7.33 6.32
N GLY A 192 19.96 -6.85 6.97
CA GLY A 192 21.29 -7.41 6.84
C GLY A 192 21.95 -7.15 5.49
N ALA A 193 21.43 -6.25 4.65
CA ALA A 193 22.06 -5.87 3.40
C ALA A 193 23.45 -5.24 3.59
N ASP A 194 23.75 -4.71 4.77
CA ASP A 194 25.06 -4.16 5.13
C ASP A 194 26.13 -5.23 5.36
N THR A 195 25.74 -6.47 5.61
CA THR A 195 26.64 -7.58 5.94
C THR A 195 26.62 -8.73 4.92
N ASP A 196 25.61 -8.78 4.04
CA ASP A 196 25.42 -9.86 3.06
C ASP A 196 25.65 -9.38 1.62
N PRO A 197 26.78 -9.75 0.98
CA PRO A 197 27.07 -9.37 -0.39
C PRO A 197 26.04 -9.86 -1.43
N ALA A 198 25.41 -11.03 -1.19
CA ALA A 198 24.40 -11.56 -2.10
C ALA A 198 23.15 -10.66 -2.12
N ARG A 199 22.71 -10.18 -0.95
CA ARG A 199 21.62 -9.21 -0.84
C ARG A 199 21.93 -7.91 -1.58
N VAL A 200 23.14 -7.38 -1.43
CA VAL A 200 23.59 -6.17 -2.15
C VAL A 200 23.50 -6.36 -3.67
N ILE A 201 23.89 -7.53 -4.19
CA ILE A 201 23.82 -7.83 -5.62
C ILE A 201 22.35 -7.87 -6.08
N ILE A 202 21.50 -8.58 -5.36
CA ILE A 202 20.05 -8.69 -5.68
C ILE A 202 19.43 -7.29 -5.66
N LEU A 203 19.61 -6.54 -4.58
CA LEU A 203 19.06 -5.19 -4.44
C LEU A 203 19.52 -4.25 -5.57
N ARG A 204 20.80 -4.29 -5.94
CA ARG A 204 21.35 -3.49 -7.03
C ARG A 204 20.62 -3.75 -8.35
N HIS A 205 20.41 -5.01 -8.69
CA HIS A 205 19.75 -5.38 -9.95
C HIS A 205 18.24 -5.08 -9.89
N THR A 206 17.61 -5.24 -8.74
CA THR A 206 16.20 -4.83 -8.56
C THR A 206 16.03 -3.32 -8.69
N VAL A 207 16.92 -2.52 -8.11
CA VAL A 207 16.93 -1.05 -8.26
C VAL A 207 17.10 -0.66 -9.74
N ALA A 208 18.06 -1.29 -10.45
CA ALA A 208 18.27 -1.02 -11.86
C ALA A 208 17.05 -1.37 -12.71
N MET A 209 16.47 -2.53 -12.50
CA MET A 209 15.26 -2.99 -13.18
C MET A 209 14.08 -2.02 -12.96
N CYS A 210 13.79 -1.65 -11.71
CA CYS A 210 12.70 -0.71 -11.42
C CYS A 210 12.94 0.65 -12.09
N ARG A 211 14.18 1.14 -12.10
CA ARG A 211 14.54 2.39 -12.76
C ARG A 211 14.31 2.32 -14.28
N GLU A 212 14.72 1.23 -14.94
CA GLU A 212 14.54 1.04 -16.38
C GLU A 212 13.05 0.92 -16.77
N LEU A 213 12.24 0.31 -15.89
CA LEU A 213 10.79 0.21 -16.05
C LEU A 213 10.03 1.50 -15.66
N GLY A 214 10.72 2.51 -15.12
CA GLY A 214 10.07 3.76 -14.67
C GLY A 214 9.25 3.60 -13.39
N ILE A 215 9.53 2.56 -12.59
CA ILE A 215 8.82 2.22 -11.35
C ILE A 215 9.52 2.89 -10.15
N THR A 216 8.74 3.53 -9.30
CA THR A 216 9.23 4.06 -8.02
C THR A 216 9.50 2.91 -7.05
N LEU A 217 10.69 2.89 -6.43
CA LEU A 217 11.08 1.84 -5.50
C LEU A 217 11.05 2.36 -4.05
N VAL A 218 10.41 1.62 -3.16
CA VAL A 218 10.39 1.82 -1.72
C VAL A 218 11.16 0.68 -1.05
N ALA A 219 12.08 0.98 -0.14
CA ALA A 219 12.72 -0.05 0.69
C ALA A 219 12.04 -0.10 2.07
N GLU A 220 11.52 -1.28 2.42
CA GLU A 220 10.80 -1.50 3.65
C GLU A 220 11.66 -2.14 4.75
N GLY A 221 11.16 -2.04 5.99
CA GLY A 221 11.79 -2.69 7.15
C GLY A 221 13.17 -2.17 7.50
N VAL A 222 13.52 -0.94 7.10
CA VAL A 222 14.79 -0.31 7.48
C VAL A 222 14.80 -0.08 8.99
N GLU A 223 15.77 -0.71 9.70
CA GLU A 223 15.89 -0.62 11.15
C GLU A 223 17.21 0.01 11.60
N THR A 224 18.23 0.08 10.73
CA THR A 224 19.57 0.55 11.08
C THR A 224 20.11 1.61 10.11
N ALA A 225 21.04 2.44 10.61
CA ALA A 225 21.77 3.40 9.77
C ALA A 225 22.65 2.70 8.72
N ALA A 226 23.16 1.50 9.02
CA ALA A 226 24.01 0.73 8.11
C ALA A 226 23.21 0.24 6.90
N GLU A 227 22.01 -0.31 7.10
CA GLU A 227 21.08 -0.69 6.03
C GLU A 227 20.72 0.52 5.17
N LEU A 228 20.31 1.63 5.79
CA LEU A 228 20.00 2.87 5.09
C LEU A 228 21.16 3.34 4.22
N ALA A 229 22.40 3.30 4.73
CA ALA A 229 23.59 3.71 3.99
C ALA A 229 23.83 2.83 2.75
N VAL A 230 23.60 1.52 2.84
CA VAL A 230 23.69 0.60 1.69
C VAL A 230 22.64 0.94 0.65
N LEU A 231 21.38 1.05 1.05
CA LEU A 231 20.26 1.34 0.15
C LEU A 231 20.46 2.67 -0.60
N ARG A 232 20.90 3.73 0.09
CA ARG A 232 21.23 5.02 -0.51
C ARG A 232 22.36 4.91 -1.55
N ARG A 233 23.42 4.14 -1.27
CA ARG A 233 24.50 3.89 -2.24
C ARG A 233 24.00 3.15 -3.49
N LEU A 234 22.98 2.31 -3.36
CA LEU A 234 22.35 1.62 -4.49
C LEU A 234 21.38 2.53 -5.26
N GLY A 235 21.07 3.72 -4.75
CA GLY A 235 20.22 4.71 -5.40
C GLY A 235 18.74 4.60 -5.03
N VAL A 236 18.42 3.97 -3.89
CA VAL A 236 17.09 4.04 -3.28
C VAL A 236 16.96 5.37 -2.55
N ASP A 237 15.84 6.04 -2.70
CA ASP A 237 15.56 7.35 -2.09
C ASP A 237 14.23 7.39 -1.31
N ILE A 238 13.45 6.30 -1.30
CA ILE A 238 12.21 6.20 -0.53
C ILE A 238 12.28 5.00 0.40
N PHE A 239 11.91 5.22 1.66
CA PHE A 239 12.15 4.28 2.75
C PHE A 239 10.97 4.21 3.71
N GLN A 240 10.75 3.00 4.26
CA GLN A 240 9.85 2.74 5.37
C GLN A 240 10.57 1.85 6.39
N GLY A 241 10.35 2.10 7.68
CA GLY A 241 10.91 1.23 8.71
C GLY A 241 10.91 1.88 10.10
N TYR A 242 11.18 1.05 11.10
CA TYR A 242 11.21 1.50 12.49
C TYR A 242 12.37 2.45 12.78
N TYR A 243 13.34 2.50 11.92
CA TYR A 243 14.42 3.50 11.99
C TYR A 243 13.88 4.93 11.89
N PHE A 244 12.78 5.15 11.20
CA PHE A 244 12.16 6.46 11.01
C PHE A 244 10.97 6.69 11.93
N ALA A 245 10.04 5.75 11.94
CA ALA A 245 8.88 5.76 12.84
C ALA A 245 8.21 4.38 12.89
N ARG A 246 7.62 4.06 14.06
CA ARG A 246 6.70 2.94 14.19
C ARG A 246 5.29 3.36 13.74
N PRO A 247 4.43 2.40 13.35
CA PRO A 247 3.02 2.71 13.08
C PRO A 247 2.35 3.37 14.28
N GLY A 248 1.61 4.46 14.04
CA GLY A 248 0.84 5.17 15.04
C GLY A 248 -0.63 4.80 15.02
N PHE A 249 -1.16 4.24 16.12
CA PHE A 249 -2.56 3.89 16.21
C PHE A 249 -3.45 5.15 16.22
N GLU A 250 -4.31 5.30 15.22
CA GLU A 250 -5.20 6.44 15.02
C GLU A 250 -4.49 7.82 15.04
N HIS A 251 -3.21 7.87 14.69
CA HIS A 251 -2.49 9.14 14.49
C HIS A 251 -1.42 9.02 13.40
N LEU A 252 -0.98 10.14 12.86
CA LEU A 252 0.09 10.23 11.86
C LEU A 252 1.43 10.50 12.58
N PRO A 253 2.31 9.50 12.73
CA PRO A 253 3.62 9.73 13.33
C PRO A 253 4.45 10.69 12.48
N VAL A 254 5.10 11.64 13.14
CA VAL A 254 6.11 12.48 12.50
C VAL A 254 7.41 11.68 12.45
N PRO A 255 7.90 11.32 11.25
CA PRO A 255 9.14 10.57 11.15
C PRO A 255 10.33 11.47 11.46
N HIS A 256 11.35 10.91 12.13
CA HIS A 256 12.62 11.58 12.27
C HIS A 256 13.62 11.01 11.28
N LEU A 257 14.48 11.86 10.76
CA LEU A 257 15.66 11.45 10.03
C LEU A 257 16.85 11.56 10.96
N PRO A 258 17.54 10.47 11.21
CA PRO A 258 18.81 10.56 11.90
C PRO A 258 19.80 11.32 11.02
N SER A 259 20.53 12.21 11.66
CA SER A 259 21.59 13.02 11.07
C SER A 259 22.72 12.18 10.49
#